data_0400ccf5ff81cb1077b58dc20dd19949
#
_entry.id   0400ccf5ff81cb1077b58dc20dd19949
#
_cell.length_a   1.000
_cell.length_b   1.000
_cell.length_c   1.000
_cell.angle_alpha   90.00
_cell.angle_beta   90.00
_cell.angle_gamma   90.00
#
_symmetry.space_group_name_H-M   'P 1'
#
loop_
_entity.id
_entity.type
_entity.pdbx_description
1 polymer ?
#
loop_
_entity_poly.entity_id
_entity_poly.type
_entity_poly.pdbx_seq_one_letter_code
_entity_poly.pdbx_strand_id
1 'polypeptide(L)'
;MRKILLFLLIAYSAQLTAFSQYWQQEVNYTISVSLNDTAHTLRGFEKIEYINNSPDTLKFIWFHIWPNAYKNDKTAFSDQFLINGNTKFYFSDKEQKGYINRLDFKVNNVTAEMEDHPEHIDIIKLVLPSPLPPRQRITITTPFHVKLPYNFSRGGHDGQSYQATQWYPKPAVYDNKGWHPMPYLDQGEFYSEFGSYDVSITVPENYVVAATGELQNASEKEWLQTRTAFTWEPVKKKIKTKGGSFKTVYDKFPPSARDIKTLRFKQNNIHDFAWFADKRFIVRQDTCQLSAGRIIDVFSYYTAEQTEIWKNSVSNAKDAIRHYSSLVGEYPYNIASVVQGPQSFGGGM
;
A
#
# COMPACT_ATOMS: atom_id res chain seq x y z
N MET A 1 -59.63 -25.00 11.33
CA MET A 1 -58.87 -23.96 12.02
C MET A 1 -57.45 -24.42 12.45
N ARG A 2 -57.25 -25.52 13.17
CA ARG A 2 -55.92 -26.00 13.61
C ARG A 2 -54.94 -26.30 12.49
N LYS A 3 -55.38 -26.85 11.34
CA LYS A 3 -54.52 -27.14 10.17
C LYS A 3 -54.06 -25.87 9.41
N ILE A 4 -54.90 -24.83 9.38
CA ILE A 4 -54.60 -23.54 8.73
C ILE A 4 -53.58 -22.76 9.60
N LEU A 5 -53.68 -22.85 10.94
CA LEU A 5 -52.72 -22.20 11.84
C LEU A 5 -51.33 -22.82 11.76
N LEU A 6 -51.25 -24.16 11.56
CA LEU A 6 -49.98 -24.86 11.38
C LEU A 6 -49.30 -24.48 10.05
N PHE A 7 -50.06 -24.28 8.97
CA PHE A 7 -49.54 -23.86 7.68
C PHE A 7 -49.03 -22.41 7.71
N LEU A 8 -49.70 -21.52 8.44
CA LEU A 8 -49.27 -20.13 8.64
C LEU A 8 -48.01 -20.05 9.51
N LEU A 9 -47.83 -20.90 10.51
CA LEU A 9 -46.62 -20.98 11.32
C LEU A 9 -45.43 -21.51 10.53
N ILE A 10 -45.62 -22.49 9.65
CA ILE A 10 -44.56 -23.02 8.77
C ILE A 10 -44.18 -21.99 7.68
N ALA A 11 -45.15 -21.26 7.12
CA ALA A 11 -44.89 -20.19 6.17
C ALA A 11 -44.16 -19.00 6.81
N TYR A 12 -44.46 -18.67 8.08
CA TYR A 12 -43.75 -17.60 8.80
C TYR A 12 -42.32 -17.99 9.18
N SER A 13 -42.07 -19.26 9.54
CA SER A 13 -40.71 -19.75 9.80
C SER A 13 -39.83 -19.86 8.53
N ALA A 14 -40.46 -20.07 7.35
CA ALA A 14 -39.74 -20.10 6.07
C ALA A 14 -39.34 -18.70 5.57
N GLN A 15 -40.01 -17.63 6.03
CA GLN A 15 -39.61 -16.25 5.67
C GLN A 15 -38.43 -15.71 6.48
N LEU A 16 -38.01 -16.38 7.56
CA LEU A 16 -36.90 -15.93 8.42
C LEU A 16 -35.50 -16.32 7.95
N THR A 17 -35.39 -17.02 6.82
CA THR A 17 -34.09 -17.56 6.36
C THR A 17 -33.53 -16.97 5.07
N ALA A 18 -34.13 -15.92 4.52
CA ALA A 18 -33.71 -15.35 3.22
C ALA A 18 -32.99 -14.01 3.32
N PHE A 19 -32.39 -13.67 4.43
CA PHE A 19 -31.36 -12.65 4.43
C PHE A 19 -30.05 -13.35 4.06
N SER A 20 -29.60 -13.17 2.83
CA SER A 20 -28.19 -13.41 2.50
C SER A 20 -27.38 -12.59 3.48
N GLN A 21 -26.84 -13.26 4.51
CA GLN A 21 -26.00 -12.59 5.50
C GLN A 21 -24.81 -12.02 4.74
N TYR A 22 -24.72 -10.69 4.64
CA TYR A 22 -23.51 -10.03 4.12
C TYR A 22 -22.32 -10.53 4.92
N TRP A 23 -21.28 -10.94 4.25
CA TRP A 23 -20.01 -11.34 4.84
C TRP A 23 -18.86 -10.73 4.03
N GLN A 24 -17.78 -10.54 4.69
CA GLN A 24 -16.53 -10.05 4.14
C GLN A 24 -15.41 -10.81 4.84
N GLN A 25 -14.38 -11.18 4.09
CA GLN A 25 -13.20 -11.78 4.70
C GLN A 25 -12.48 -10.75 5.58
N GLU A 26 -11.72 -11.23 6.56
CA GLU A 26 -10.87 -10.40 7.37
C GLU A 26 -9.41 -10.83 7.17
N VAL A 27 -8.54 -9.86 6.86
CA VAL A 27 -7.14 -10.13 6.53
C VAL A 27 -6.24 -9.21 7.36
N ASN A 28 -5.58 -9.77 8.37
CA ASN A 28 -4.72 -9.04 9.29
C ASN A 28 -3.25 -9.25 8.95
N TYR A 29 -2.49 -8.16 8.86
CA TYR A 29 -1.10 -8.16 8.42
C TYR A 29 -0.14 -7.75 9.52
N THR A 30 0.97 -8.49 9.65
CA THR A 30 2.19 -8.06 10.32
C THR A 30 3.33 -8.09 9.32
N ILE A 31 3.89 -6.94 8.97
CA ILE A 31 4.90 -6.81 7.93
C ILE A 31 6.16 -6.16 8.50
N SER A 32 7.32 -6.74 8.21
CA SER A 32 8.60 -6.08 8.38
C SER A 32 9.27 -5.88 7.01
N VAL A 33 9.75 -4.67 6.75
CA VAL A 33 10.37 -4.32 5.47
C VAL A 33 11.57 -3.42 5.66
N SER A 34 12.61 -3.61 4.88
CA SER A 34 13.79 -2.74 4.81
C SER A 34 14.01 -2.21 3.40
N LEU A 35 14.32 -0.92 3.31
CA LEU A 35 14.68 -0.24 2.07
C LEU A 35 16.19 -0.29 1.85
N ASN A 36 16.61 -0.72 0.66
CA ASN A 36 17.94 -0.45 0.13
C ASN A 36 17.82 0.68 -0.89
N ASP A 37 18.20 1.87 -0.51
CA ASP A 37 18.03 3.09 -1.33
C ASP A 37 19.13 3.29 -2.38
N THR A 38 20.12 2.41 -2.41
CA THR A 38 21.12 2.34 -3.50
C THR A 38 20.67 1.43 -4.63
N ALA A 39 20.07 0.29 -4.26
CA ALA A 39 19.57 -0.69 -5.23
C ALA A 39 18.08 -0.48 -5.59
N HIS A 40 17.40 0.44 -4.93
CA HIS A 40 15.96 0.69 -5.04
C HIS A 40 15.14 -0.58 -4.82
N THR A 41 15.45 -1.30 -3.73
CA THR A 41 14.79 -2.56 -3.43
C THR A 41 14.23 -2.59 -2.01
N LEU A 42 13.19 -3.39 -1.85
CA LEU A 42 12.61 -3.74 -0.55
C LEU A 42 12.90 -5.20 -0.25
N ARG A 43 13.28 -5.50 0.99
CA ARG A 43 13.33 -6.86 1.50
C ARG A 43 12.36 -6.93 2.67
N GLY A 44 11.38 -7.81 2.57
CA GLY A 44 10.35 -7.93 3.57
C GLY A 44 10.05 -9.36 3.96
N PHE A 45 9.31 -9.45 5.04
CA PHE A 45 8.66 -10.66 5.52
C PHE A 45 7.27 -10.27 6.00
N GLU A 46 6.27 -11.04 5.63
CA GLU A 46 4.90 -10.83 6.10
C GLU A 46 4.33 -12.08 6.75
N LYS A 47 3.48 -11.82 7.72
CA LYS A 47 2.58 -12.77 8.35
C LYS A 47 1.17 -12.24 8.17
N ILE A 48 0.33 -13.05 7.56
CA ILE A 48 -1.09 -12.77 7.32
C ILE A 48 -1.91 -13.73 8.19
N GLU A 49 -2.85 -13.20 8.97
CA GLU A 49 -3.95 -13.98 9.52
C GLU A 49 -5.15 -13.80 8.61
N TYR A 50 -5.56 -14.85 7.93
CA TYR A 50 -6.70 -14.86 7.03
C TYR A 50 -7.87 -15.60 7.70
N ILE A 51 -9.02 -14.91 7.83
CA ILE A 51 -10.22 -15.43 8.47
C ILE A 51 -11.29 -15.63 7.39
N ASN A 52 -11.73 -16.88 7.21
CA ASN A 52 -12.76 -17.22 6.25
C ASN A 52 -14.15 -16.97 6.84
N ASN A 53 -14.74 -15.83 6.55
CA ASN A 53 -16.09 -15.47 6.97
C ASN A 53 -17.17 -15.90 5.97
N SER A 54 -16.76 -16.50 4.82
CA SER A 54 -17.70 -17.02 3.83
C SER A 54 -18.38 -18.31 4.31
N PRO A 55 -19.52 -18.70 3.71
CA PRO A 55 -20.13 -20.01 3.93
C PRO A 55 -19.36 -21.16 3.28
N ASP A 56 -18.36 -20.87 2.45
CA ASP A 56 -17.67 -21.84 1.63
C ASP A 56 -16.38 -22.35 2.28
N THR A 57 -16.00 -23.58 1.93
CA THR A 57 -14.69 -24.15 2.26
C THR A 57 -13.68 -23.78 1.18
N LEU A 58 -12.69 -22.96 1.52
CA LEU A 58 -11.65 -22.52 0.58
C LEU A 58 -10.56 -23.58 0.45
N LYS A 59 -10.21 -23.92 -0.80
CA LYS A 59 -9.13 -24.87 -1.11
C LYS A 59 -7.85 -24.18 -1.58
N PHE A 60 -7.95 -22.93 -1.96
CA PHE A 60 -6.88 -22.06 -2.43
C PHE A 60 -7.22 -20.61 -2.14
N ILE A 61 -6.22 -19.73 -2.23
CA ILE A 61 -6.38 -18.28 -2.16
C ILE A 61 -5.63 -17.68 -3.35
N TRP A 62 -6.27 -16.80 -4.12
CA TRP A 62 -5.57 -15.98 -5.09
C TRP A 62 -4.79 -14.87 -4.39
N PHE A 63 -3.57 -14.61 -4.85
CA PHE A 63 -2.74 -13.53 -4.36
C PHE A 63 -2.38 -12.57 -5.48
N HIS A 64 -2.46 -11.31 -5.21
CA HIS A 64 -1.87 -10.24 -6.00
C HIS A 64 -0.41 -10.08 -5.62
N ILE A 65 0.47 -10.18 -6.60
CA ILE A 65 1.90 -9.88 -6.51
C ILE A 65 2.20 -8.75 -7.49
N TRP A 66 1.45 -7.67 -7.35
CA TRP A 66 1.35 -6.55 -8.29
C TRP A 66 2.68 -5.87 -8.69
N PRO A 67 3.79 -5.87 -7.92
CA PRO A 67 5.07 -5.41 -8.45
C PRO A 67 5.53 -6.13 -9.72
N ASN A 68 5.02 -7.34 -10.02
CA ASN A 68 5.32 -8.04 -11.27
C ASN A 68 4.65 -7.42 -12.50
N ALA A 69 3.66 -6.54 -12.36
CA ALA A 69 3.12 -5.76 -13.47
C ALA A 69 4.18 -4.88 -14.17
N TYR A 70 5.23 -4.52 -13.41
CA TYR A 70 6.36 -3.74 -13.91
C TYR A 70 7.56 -4.57 -14.40
N LYS A 71 7.42 -5.91 -14.47
CA LYS A 71 8.53 -6.82 -14.79
C LYS A 71 8.94 -6.77 -16.27
N ASN A 72 7.97 -6.63 -17.16
CA ASN A 72 8.19 -6.57 -18.59
C ASN A 72 7.03 -5.84 -19.30
N ASP A 73 7.11 -5.73 -20.62
CA ASP A 73 6.14 -5.07 -21.47
C ASP A 73 4.95 -5.93 -21.93
N LYS A 74 4.80 -7.16 -21.37
CA LYS A 74 3.72 -8.11 -21.70
C LYS A 74 2.73 -8.26 -20.55
N THR A 75 2.40 -7.18 -19.88
CA THR A 75 1.50 -7.16 -18.71
C THR A 75 0.26 -6.32 -19.04
N ALA A 76 -0.85 -6.59 -18.37
CA ALA A 76 -2.07 -5.80 -18.52
C ALA A 76 -1.83 -4.29 -18.27
N PHE A 77 -0.91 -3.96 -17.34
CA PHE A 77 -0.46 -2.60 -17.09
C PHE A 77 0.20 -1.98 -18.33
N SER A 78 1.15 -2.70 -18.96
CA SER A 78 1.83 -2.22 -20.17
C SER A 78 0.86 -2.02 -21.33
N ASP A 79 -0.05 -2.97 -21.52
CA ASP A 79 -1.07 -2.90 -22.59
C ASP A 79 -1.99 -1.71 -22.37
N GLN A 80 -2.45 -1.47 -21.15
CA GLN A 80 -3.29 -0.31 -20.84
C GLN A 80 -2.55 1.01 -21.09
N PHE A 81 -1.26 1.10 -20.74
CA PHE A 81 -0.43 2.26 -21.05
C PHE A 81 -0.38 2.55 -22.55
N LEU A 82 -0.15 1.52 -23.37
CA LEU A 82 -0.10 1.66 -24.83
C LEU A 82 -1.46 2.06 -25.41
N ILE A 83 -2.57 1.46 -24.93
CA ILE A 83 -3.94 1.82 -25.33
C ILE A 83 -4.23 3.29 -25.04
N ASN A 84 -3.72 3.80 -23.90
CA ASN A 84 -3.85 5.20 -23.49
C ASN A 84 -2.83 6.14 -24.17
N GLY A 85 -2.06 5.65 -25.14
CA GLY A 85 -1.07 6.43 -25.89
C GLY A 85 0.24 6.71 -25.12
N ASN A 86 0.46 6.06 -23.98
CA ASN A 86 1.67 6.22 -23.19
C ASN A 86 2.67 5.09 -23.46
N THR A 87 3.78 5.42 -24.10
CA THR A 87 4.82 4.45 -24.48
C THR A 87 6.01 4.42 -23.52
N LYS A 88 6.00 5.24 -22.45
CA LYS A 88 7.16 5.41 -21.55
C LYS A 88 7.60 4.09 -20.90
N PHE A 89 6.63 3.28 -20.45
CA PHE A 89 6.94 2.00 -19.83
C PHE A 89 7.45 0.97 -20.85
N TYR A 90 6.82 0.90 -22.02
CA TYR A 90 7.21 -0.03 -23.10
C TYR A 90 8.67 0.13 -23.50
N PHE A 91 9.12 1.38 -23.69
CA PHE A 91 10.50 1.71 -24.07
C PHE A 91 11.44 1.92 -22.88
N SER A 92 11.01 1.61 -21.66
CA SER A 92 11.85 1.78 -20.48
C SER A 92 12.96 0.73 -20.40
N ASP A 93 14.08 1.16 -19.83
CA ASP A 93 15.24 0.29 -19.62
C ASP A 93 14.95 -0.76 -18.53
N LYS A 94 15.73 -1.84 -18.53
CA LYS A 94 15.63 -2.92 -17.54
C LYS A 94 15.82 -2.41 -16.10
N GLU A 95 16.64 -1.40 -15.91
CA GLU A 95 16.93 -0.76 -14.64
C GLU A 95 15.70 -0.02 -14.08
N GLN A 96 14.85 0.49 -14.97
CA GLN A 96 13.63 1.22 -14.63
C GLN A 96 12.44 0.27 -14.33
N LYS A 97 12.54 -1.00 -14.72
CA LYS A 97 11.50 -2.03 -14.45
C LYS A 97 11.60 -2.55 -13.02
N GLY A 98 10.47 -3.04 -12.51
CA GLY A 98 10.35 -3.58 -11.15
C GLY A 98 9.78 -5.01 -11.16
N TYR A 99 9.87 -5.68 -10.02
CA TYR A 99 9.32 -7.02 -9.84
C TYR A 99 9.28 -7.40 -8.35
N ILE A 100 8.56 -8.45 -8.04
CA ILE A 100 8.64 -9.17 -6.77
C ILE A 100 9.12 -10.60 -6.99
N ASN A 101 9.96 -11.09 -6.08
CA ASN A 101 10.45 -12.47 -6.07
C ASN A 101 10.78 -12.95 -4.65
N ARG A 102 11.41 -14.13 -4.53
CA ARG A 102 11.79 -14.77 -3.26
C ARG A 102 10.59 -15.10 -2.38
N LEU A 103 9.45 -15.39 -2.99
CA LEU A 103 8.27 -15.86 -2.28
C LEU A 103 8.48 -17.31 -1.85
N ASP A 104 8.16 -17.61 -0.59
CA ASP A 104 8.19 -18.96 0.01
C ASP A 104 7.01 -19.04 0.98
N PHE A 105 5.83 -19.29 0.41
CA PHE A 105 4.60 -19.30 1.18
C PHE A 105 4.48 -20.53 2.07
N LYS A 106 4.16 -20.29 3.35
CA LYS A 106 3.80 -21.32 4.30
C LYS A 106 2.43 -21.01 4.90
N VAL A 107 1.59 -22.02 4.98
CA VAL A 107 0.28 -21.99 5.62
C VAL A 107 0.35 -22.83 6.89
N ASN A 108 0.15 -22.22 8.06
CA ASN A 108 0.32 -22.86 9.37
C ASN A 108 1.67 -23.60 9.49
N ASN A 109 2.75 -22.97 9.00
CA ASN A 109 4.12 -23.49 8.93
C ASN A 109 4.35 -24.67 7.96
N VAL A 110 3.36 -25.07 7.16
CA VAL A 110 3.51 -26.06 6.09
C VAL A 110 3.73 -25.33 4.77
N THR A 111 4.73 -25.73 4.00
CA THR A 111 5.00 -25.16 2.65
C THR A 111 3.76 -25.34 1.78
N ALA A 112 3.33 -24.28 1.13
CA ALA A 112 2.18 -24.28 0.24
C ALA A 112 2.64 -24.16 -1.22
N GLU A 113 1.94 -24.85 -2.11
CA GLU A 113 2.20 -24.82 -3.55
C GLU A 113 1.69 -23.51 -4.15
N MET A 114 2.47 -22.93 -5.06
CA MET A 114 2.09 -21.77 -5.85
C MET A 114 1.87 -22.16 -7.30
N GLU A 115 0.74 -21.79 -7.87
CA GLU A 115 0.44 -21.94 -9.29
C GLU A 115 0.37 -20.55 -9.95
N ASP A 116 0.99 -20.40 -11.11
CA ASP A 116 0.91 -19.15 -11.88
C ASP A 116 -0.51 -18.94 -12.43
N HIS A 117 -0.94 -17.67 -12.48
CA HIS A 117 -2.17 -17.34 -13.21
C HIS A 117 -1.92 -17.50 -14.73
N PRO A 118 -2.88 -18.07 -15.49
CA PRO A 118 -2.66 -18.39 -16.91
C PRO A 118 -2.38 -17.15 -17.79
N GLU A 119 -2.85 -15.97 -17.40
CA GLU A 119 -2.76 -14.75 -18.22
C GLU A 119 -1.94 -13.63 -17.56
N HIS A 120 -1.86 -13.59 -16.22
CA HIS A 120 -1.33 -12.43 -15.50
C HIS A 120 -0.19 -12.82 -14.55
N ILE A 121 1.03 -12.39 -14.86
CA ILE A 121 2.24 -12.72 -14.08
C ILE A 121 2.31 -12.00 -12.71
N ASP A 122 1.42 -11.10 -12.45
CA ASP A 122 1.26 -10.35 -11.19
C ASP A 122 0.14 -10.93 -10.30
N ILE A 123 -0.32 -12.14 -10.63
CA ILE A 123 -1.28 -12.93 -9.85
C ILE A 123 -0.76 -14.36 -9.70
N ILE A 124 -0.91 -14.93 -8.51
CA ILE A 124 -0.63 -16.34 -8.24
C ILE A 124 -1.76 -16.98 -7.46
N LYS A 125 -1.90 -18.30 -7.58
CA LYS A 125 -2.81 -19.12 -6.78
C LYS A 125 -2.02 -19.86 -5.72
N LEU A 126 -2.33 -19.62 -4.45
CA LEU A 126 -1.79 -20.35 -3.31
C LEU A 126 -2.72 -21.53 -3.00
N VAL A 127 -2.26 -22.75 -3.25
CA VAL A 127 -2.99 -23.98 -2.92
C VAL A 127 -2.84 -24.26 -1.42
N LEU A 128 -3.95 -24.35 -0.70
CA LEU A 128 -3.92 -24.60 0.73
C LEU A 128 -3.58 -26.06 1.03
N PRO A 129 -2.59 -26.35 1.91
CA PRO A 129 -2.25 -27.74 2.30
C PRO A 129 -3.42 -28.50 2.93
N SER A 130 -4.36 -27.76 3.54
CA SER A 130 -5.64 -28.26 4.03
C SER A 130 -6.73 -27.24 3.72
N PRO A 131 -7.92 -27.68 3.28
CA PRO A 131 -9.04 -26.78 3.03
C PRO A 131 -9.37 -25.93 4.26
N LEU A 132 -9.74 -24.67 4.06
CA LEU A 132 -10.13 -23.73 5.11
C LEU A 132 -11.66 -23.64 5.22
N PRO A 133 -12.27 -24.30 6.22
CA PRO A 133 -13.72 -24.25 6.42
C PRO A 133 -14.23 -22.83 6.80
N PRO A 134 -15.55 -22.61 6.72
CA PRO A 134 -16.20 -21.40 7.22
C PRO A 134 -15.81 -21.09 8.68
N ARG A 135 -15.63 -19.82 8.99
CA ARG A 135 -15.30 -19.29 10.34
C ARG A 135 -13.98 -19.78 10.93
N GLN A 136 -13.15 -20.42 10.13
CA GLN A 136 -11.80 -20.81 10.51
C GLN A 136 -10.77 -19.78 10.04
N ARG A 137 -9.60 -19.83 10.67
CA ARG A 137 -8.46 -18.95 10.33
C ARG A 137 -7.23 -19.76 10.03
N ILE A 138 -6.38 -19.19 9.21
CA ILE A 138 -5.02 -19.69 8.93
C ILE A 138 -4.01 -18.57 9.06
N THR A 139 -2.79 -18.96 9.36
CA THR A 139 -1.63 -18.07 9.30
C THR A 139 -0.87 -18.36 8.02
N ILE A 140 -0.67 -17.33 7.18
CA ILE A 140 0.12 -17.40 5.97
C ILE A 140 1.38 -16.57 6.19
N THR A 141 2.55 -17.09 5.83
CA THR A 141 3.81 -16.35 5.92
C THR A 141 4.59 -16.47 4.63
N THR A 142 5.29 -15.40 4.25
CA THR A 142 6.25 -15.44 3.15
C THR A 142 7.31 -14.36 3.31
N PRO A 143 8.60 -14.63 3.02
CA PRO A 143 9.55 -13.60 2.69
C PRO A 143 9.21 -13.04 1.32
N PHE A 144 9.68 -11.82 1.04
CA PHE A 144 9.58 -11.24 -0.29
C PHE A 144 10.72 -10.25 -0.56
N HIS A 145 11.02 -10.05 -1.83
CA HIS A 145 11.96 -9.04 -2.27
C HIS A 145 11.36 -8.32 -3.49
N VAL A 146 11.25 -6.99 -3.39
CA VAL A 146 10.72 -6.13 -4.45
C VAL A 146 11.85 -5.28 -5.02
N LYS A 147 12.04 -5.28 -6.32
CA LYS A 147 12.70 -4.21 -7.03
C LYS A 147 11.65 -3.16 -7.37
N LEU A 148 11.78 -1.96 -6.80
CA LEU A 148 10.88 -0.86 -7.10
C LEU A 148 11.14 -0.36 -8.53
N PRO A 149 10.11 -0.17 -9.37
CA PRO A 149 10.28 0.43 -10.69
C PRO A 149 10.60 1.93 -10.57
N TYR A 150 11.06 2.55 -11.64
CA TYR A 150 10.88 3.97 -11.80
C TYR A 150 9.39 4.31 -11.70
N ASN A 151 9.07 5.46 -11.16
CA ASN A 151 7.69 5.82 -10.90
C ASN A 151 6.92 6.12 -12.21
N PHE A 152 6.36 5.08 -12.82
CA PHE A 152 5.53 5.18 -14.03
C PHE A 152 4.06 5.43 -13.70
N SER A 153 3.60 4.93 -12.55
CA SER A 153 2.22 4.97 -12.10
C SER A 153 2.19 5.21 -10.58
N ARG A 154 1.30 4.54 -9.85
CA ARG A 154 1.05 4.76 -8.42
C ARG A 154 2.18 4.32 -7.49
N GLY A 155 3.12 3.48 -7.93
CA GLY A 155 4.23 2.98 -7.11
C GLY A 155 5.58 3.08 -7.81
N GLY A 156 6.66 3.20 -7.04
CA GLY A 156 8.02 3.22 -7.56
C GLY A 156 8.92 4.23 -6.87
N HIS A 157 9.93 4.69 -7.60
CA HIS A 157 10.87 5.69 -7.10
C HIS A 157 11.27 6.69 -8.20
N ASP A 158 11.65 7.90 -7.78
CA ASP A 158 12.39 8.86 -8.62
C ASP A 158 13.65 9.27 -7.85
N GLY A 159 14.78 8.63 -8.22
CA GLY A 159 15.98 8.69 -7.42
C GLY A 159 15.74 8.10 -6.03
N GLN A 160 15.99 8.88 -4.97
CA GLN A 160 15.79 8.46 -3.58
C GLN A 160 14.51 9.07 -2.96
N SER A 161 13.51 9.33 -3.78
CA SER A 161 12.13 9.60 -3.39
C SER A 161 11.28 8.37 -3.70
N TYR A 162 10.61 7.81 -2.72
CA TYR A 162 9.93 6.52 -2.80
C TYR A 162 8.44 6.67 -2.56
N GLN A 163 7.66 5.94 -3.36
CA GLN A 163 6.22 5.77 -3.23
C GLN A 163 5.93 4.26 -3.28
N ALA A 164 5.72 3.66 -2.12
CA ALA A 164 5.45 2.25 -1.99
C ALA A 164 3.94 2.02 -1.79
N THR A 165 3.26 1.79 -2.90
CA THR A 165 1.86 1.37 -2.96
C THR A 165 1.81 0.02 -3.66
N GLN A 166 0.88 -0.84 -3.29
CA GLN A 166 0.71 -2.17 -3.89
C GLN A 166 2.03 -2.99 -3.91
N TRP A 167 2.81 -2.92 -2.82
CA TRP A 167 4.22 -3.31 -2.76
C TRP A 167 4.48 -4.68 -2.11
N TYR A 168 3.49 -5.29 -1.49
CA TYR A 168 3.57 -6.57 -0.77
C TYR A 168 2.55 -7.57 -1.35
N PRO A 169 2.74 -8.89 -1.16
CA PRO A 169 1.76 -9.88 -1.57
C PRO A 169 0.44 -9.68 -0.82
N LYS A 170 -0.69 -9.74 -1.52
CA LYS A 170 -2.00 -9.47 -0.96
C LYS A 170 -3.04 -10.50 -1.44
N PRO A 171 -3.80 -11.16 -0.55
CA PRO A 171 -4.93 -11.97 -0.95
C PRO A 171 -5.93 -11.17 -1.79
N ALA A 172 -6.42 -11.76 -2.86
CA ALA A 172 -7.55 -11.22 -3.61
C ALA A 172 -8.84 -11.31 -2.78
N VAL A 173 -9.79 -10.45 -3.06
CA VAL A 173 -11.10 -10.49 -2.42
C VAL A 173 -11.86 -11.76 -2.84
N TYR A 174 -12.53 -12.38 -1.88
CA TYR A 174 -13.50 -13.43 -2.08
C TYR A 174 -14.84 -12.99 -1.49
N ASP A 175 -15.81 -12.79 -2.34
CA ASP A 175 -17.17 -12.37 -1.95
C ASP A 175 -18.26 -13.32 -2.49
N ASN A 176 -19.52 -12.93 -2.44
CA ASN A 176 -20.64 -13.74 -2.90
C ASN A 176 -20.66 -13.99 -4.43
N LYS A 177 -19.77 -13.37 -5.19
CA LYS A 177 -19.55 -13.60 -6.62
C LYS A 177 -18.33 -14.49 -6.88
N GLY A 178 -17.59 -14.88 -5.82
CA GLY A 178 -16.38 -15.66 -5.90
C GLY A 178 -15.11 -14.83 -5.75
N TRP A 179 -14.01 -15.33 -6.31
CA TRP A 179 -12.70 -14.67 -6.29
C TRP A 179 -12.63 -13.51 -7.30
N HIS A 180 -11.96 -12.43 -6.88
CA HIS A 180 -11.68 -11.25 -7.71
C HIS A 180 -10.16 -11.07 -7.92
N PRO A 181 -9.47 -12.01 -8.58
CA PRO A 181 -8.07 -11.82 -8.95
C PRO A 181 -8.01 -10.84 -10.12
N MET A 182 -7.38 -9.68 -9.91
CA MET A 182 -7.29 -8.63 -10.91
C MET A 182 -5.83 -8.22 -11.12
N PRO A 183 -5.37 -8.02 -12.38
CA PRO A 183 -4.04 -7.53 -12.64
C PRO A 183 -3.91 -6.07 -12.22
N TYR A 184 -2.68 -5.62 -11.98
CA TYR A 184 -2.41 -4.21 -11.78
C TYR A 184 -2.69 -3.41 -13.06
N LEU A 185 -3.45 -2.34 -12.91
CA LEU A 185 -3.74 -1.37 -13.98
C LEU A 185 -3.36 0.04 -13.52
N ASP A 186 -2.99 0.90 -14.48
CA ASP A 186 -2.74 2.32 -14.21
C ASP A 186 -4.04 3.06 -13.89
N GLN A 187 -5.09 2.75 -14.63
CA GLN A 187 -6.42 3.29 -14.44
C GLN A 187 -7.37 2.18 -14.01
N GLY A 188 -8.02 2.37 -12.90
CA GLY A 188 -8.88 1.43 -12.21
C GLY A 188 -8.63 1.46 -10.71
N GLU A 189 -9.57 0.94 -9.93
CA GLU A 189 -9.45 0.88 -8.48
C GLU A 189 -9.04 -0.53 -8.03
N PHE A 190 -8.30 -0.58 -6.93
CA PHE A 190 -7.90 -1.85 -6.31
C PHE A 190 -8.98 -2.31 -5.34
N TYR A 191 -9.33 -3.58 -5.41
CA TYR A 191 -10.29 -4.21 -4.53
C TYR A 191 -9.56 -5.10 -3.53
N SER A 192 -9.72 -4.81 -2.23
CA SER A 192 -8.99 -5.48 -1.16
C SER A 192 -9.87 -5.66 0.07
N GLU A 193 -9.61 -6.73 0.83
CA GLU A 193 -10.28 -7.01 2.10
C GLU A 193 -9.83 -6.05 3.21
N PHE A 194 -10.72 -5.78 4.14
CA PHE A 194 -10.40 -5.02 5.35
C PHE A 194 -9.71 -5.89 6.40
N GLY A 195 -8.88 -5.24 7.21
CA GLY A 195 -8.20 -5.86 8.33
C GLY A 195 -7.35 -4.88 9.12
N SER A 196 -6.44 -5.41 9.90
CA SER A 196 -5.46 -4.66 10.67
C SER A 196 -4.07 -4.75 10.06
N TYR A 197 -3.30 -3.68 10.22
CA TYR A 197 -1.91 -3.61 9.77
C TYR A 197 -1.00 -3.21 10.92
N ASP A 198 0.07 -3.98 11.10
CA ASP A 198 1.19 -3.71 12.01
C ASP A 198 2.48 -3.79 11.18
N VAL A 199 2.97 -2.63 10.74
CA VAL A 199 4.05 -2.55 9.75
C VAL A 199 5.27 -1.88 10.34
N SER A 200 6.42 -2.56 10.24
CA SER A 200 7.74 -2.05 10.64
C SER A 200 8.57 -1.76 9.39
N ILE A 201 8.98 -0.50 9.21
CA ILE A 201 9.73 -0.02 8.05
C ILE A 201 11.11 0.41 8.50
N THR A 202 12.17 -0.23 7.96
CA THR A 202 13.56 0.09 8.24
C THR A 202 14.15 0.88 7.07
N VAL A 203 14.69 2.06 7.37
CA VAL A 203 15.30 2.99 6.41
C VAL A 203 16.56 3.61 6.99
N PRO A 204 17.47 4.23 6.18
CA PRO A 204 18.51 5.10 6.72
C PRO A 204 17.91 6.19 7.62
N GLU A 205 18.61 6.53 8.72
CA GLU A 205 18.07 7.35 9.81
C GLU A 205 17.53 8.71 9.35
N ASN A 206 18.10 9.29 8.33
CA ASN A 206 17.71 10.63 7.84
C ASN A 206 16.50 10.65 6.88
N TYR A 207 15.86 9.50 6.60
CA TYR A 207 14.61 9.50 5.85
C TYR A 207 13.44 9.96 6.71
N VAL A 208 12.58 10.80 6.14
CA VAL A 208 11.21 11.00 6.64
C VAL A 208 10.32 9.97 5.97
N VAL A 209 9.56 9.25 6.77
CA VAL A 209 8.59 8.25 6.29
C VAL A 209 7.19 8.72 6.63
N ALA A 210 6.36 8.89 5.61
CA ALA A 210 4.92 9.08 5.74
C ALA A 210 4.24 7.74 5.39
N ALA A 211 3.42 7.21 6.27
CA ALA A 211 2.78 5.91 6.05
C ALA A 211 1.33 5.91 6.55
N THR A 212 0.57 4.95 6.07
CA THR A 212 -0.76 4.64 6.56
C THR A 212 -0.71 4.30 8.05
N GLY A 213 -1.65 4.84 8.83
CA GLY A 213 -1.80 4.53 10.25
C GLY A 213 -0.94 5.38 11.19
N GLU A 214 -0.99 5.01 12.45
CA GLU A 214 -0.38 5.77 13.54
C GLU A 214 1.06 5.31 13.79
N LEU A 215 2.02 6.24 13.70
CA LEU A 215 3.42 6.02 14.09
C LEU A 215 3.50 5.69 15.59
N GLN A 216 4.18 4.59 15.94
CA GLN A 216 4.30 4.11 17.32
C GLN A 216 5.57 4.62 18.03
N ASN A 217 6.57 5.11 17.29
CA ASN A 217 7.87 5.53 17.84
C ASN A 217 7.79 6.97 18.38
N ALA A 218 7.88 7.15 19.70
CA ALA A 218 7.81 8.48 20.34
C ALA A 218 8.96 9.40 19.89
N SER A 219 10.20 8.89 19.87
CA SER A 219 11.37 9.65 19.42
C SER A 219 11.26 10.15 17.98
N GLU A 220 10.63 9.36 17.09
CA GLU A 220 10.41 9.79 15.73
C GLU A 220 9.35 10.89 15.64
N LYS A 221 8.28 10.81 16.45
CA LYS A 221 7.27 11.89 16.53
C LYS A 221 7.91 13.23 16.92
N GLU A 222 8.81 13.21 17.90
CA GLU A 222 9.58 14.38 18.33
C GLU A 222 10.50 14.88 17.22
N TRP A 223 11.22 13.95 16.56
CA TRP A 223 12.11 14.32 15.45
C TRP A 223 11.35 14.93 14.27
N LEU A 224 10.16 14.42 13.92
CA LEU A 224 9.32 14.99 12.86
C LEU A 224 8.94 16.44 13.12
N GLN A 225 8.78 16.86 14.37
CA GLN A 225 8.50 18.27 14.72
C GLN A 225 9.67 19.20 14.34
N THR A 226 10.91 18.67 14.29
CA THR A 226 12.07 19.45 13.86
C THR A 226 12.11 19.68 12.34
N ARG A 227 11.29 18.92 11.59
CA ARG A 227 11.27 18.95 10.11
C ARG A 227 10.41 20.06 9.50
N THR A 228 9.85 20.95 10.32
CA THR A 228 8.92 22.01 9.87
C THR A 228 9.56 23.08 8.99
N ALA A 229 10.89 23.24 9.06
CA ALA A 229 11.66 24.23 8.31
C ALA A 229 12.94 23.62 7.67
N PHE A 230 12.90 22.31 7.39
CA PHE A 230 14.06 21.65 6.80
C PHE A 230 14.32 22.18 5.38
N THR A 231 15.57 22.56 5.14
CA THR A 231 16.07 22.94 3.82
C THR A 231 17.27 22.09 3.46
N TRP A 232 17.41 21.76 2.19
CA TRP A 232 18.55 21.06 1.63
C TRP A 232 19.12 21.88 0.48
N GLU A 233 20.42 22.18 0.55
CA GLU A 233 21.14 22.84 -0.53
C GLU A 233 21.87 21.76 -1.36
N PRO A 234 21.53 21.63 -2.67
CA PRO A 234 22.15 20.67 -3.54
C PRO A 234 23.67 20.86 -3.64
N VAL A 235 24.44 19.80 -3.37
CA VAL A 235 25.90 19.84 -3.45
C VAL A 235 26.32 19.81 -4.90
N LYS A 236 27.13 20.82 -5.28
CA LYS A 236 27.68 20.96 -6.62
C LYS A 236 28.88 20.03 -6.82
N LYS A 237 28.80 19.13 -7.81
CA LYS A 237 29.88 18.22 -8.21
C LYS A 237 30.32 18.46 -9.65
N LYS A 238 31.61 18.35 -9.90
CA LYS A 238 32.15 18.31 -11.27
C LYS A 238 32.41 16.86 -11.65
N ILE A 239 31.75 16.38 -12.68
CA ILE A 239 31.98 15.04 -13.23
C ILE A 239 32.64 15.16 -14.60
N LYS A 240 33.63 14.30 -14.87
CA LYS A 240 34.30 14.21 -16.17
C LYS A 240 33.37 13.45 -17.13
N THR A 241 33.06 14.04 -18.26
CA THR A 241 32.28 13.40 -19.33
C THR A 241 33.14 12.42 -20.13
N LYS A 242 32.50 11.49 -20.87
CA LYS A 242 33.20 10.55 -21.76
C LYS A 242 34.10 11.27 -22.80
N GLY A 243 33.80 12.52 -23.14
CA GLY A 243 34.60 13.35 -24.05
C GLY A 243 35.70 14.17 -23.36
N GLY A 244 36.01 13.91 -22.08
CA GLY A 244 37.08 14.56 -21.33
C GLY A 244 36.78 15.94 -20.76
N SER A 245 35.64 16.54 -21.11
CA SER A 245 35.13 17.80 -20.52
C SER A 245 34.54 17.59 -19.15
N PHE A 246 34.45 18.66 -18.34
CA PHE A 246 33.78 18.60 -17.05
C PHE A 246 32.36 19.18 -17.16
N LYS A 247 31.38 18.40 -16.65
CA LYS A 247 30.00 18.88 -16.46
C LYS A 247 29.74 19.09 -14.97
N THR A 248 29.13 20.20 -14.62
CA THR A 248 28.59 20.41 -13.27
C THR A 248 27.28 19.67 -13.12
N VAL A 249 27.18 18.87 -12.09
CA VAL A 249 25.93 18.24 -11.65
C VAL A 249 25.67 18.60 -10.20
N TYR A 250 24.42 18.57 -9.81
CA TYR A 250 23.98 18.79 -8.44
C TYR A 250 23.41 17.48 -7.91
N ASP A 251 23.77 17.13 -6.67
CA ASP A 251 23.10 16.02 -6.00
C ASP A 251 21.66 16.43 -5.74
N LYS A 252 20.72 15.62 -6.19
CA LYS A 252 19.29 15.87 -5.99
C LYS A 252 18.82 15.52 -4.58
N PHE A 253 19.58 14.71 -3.86
CA PHE A 253 19.22 14.18 -2.54
C PHE A 253 20.37 14.33 -1.55
N PRO A 254 20.07 14.53 -0.25
CA PRO A 254 21.06 14.39 0.81
C PRO A 254 21.70 12.99 0.78
N PRO A 255 23.00 12.85 1.14
CA PRO A 255 23.58 11.52 1.36
C PRO A 255 22.77 10.73 2.38
N SER A 256 22.63 9.43 2.15
CA SER A 256 21.97 8.56 3.11
C SER A 256 22.80 8.40 4.38
N ALA A 257 22.17 8.45 5.54
CA ALA A 257 22.81 8.16 6.80
C ALA A 257 23.35 6.72 6.80
N ARG A 258 24.46 6.50 7.52
CA ARG A 258 25.01 5.15 7.71
C ARG A 258 24.18 4.33 8.70
N ASP A 259 23.67 5.01 9.71
CA ASP A 259 22.79 4.42 10.70
C ASP A 259 21.38 4.27 10.14
N ILE A 260 20.66 3.29 10.66
CA ILE A 260 19.32 2.95 10.24
C ILE A 260 18.34 3.10 11.41
N LYS A 261 17.10 3.38 11.10
CA LYS A 261 15.99 3.36 12.05
C LYS A 261 14.87 2.46 11.58
N THR A 262 14.11 1.92 12.54
CA THR A 262 12.91 1.14 12.26
C THR A 262 11.70 1.85 12.83
N LEU A 263 10.73 2.17 11.98
CA LEU A 263 9.51 2.88 12.30
C LEU A 263 8.34 1.90 12.24
N ARG A 264 7.53 1.87 13.28
CA ARG A 264 6.36 0.99 13.38
C ARG A 264 5.09 1.79 13.26
N PHE A 265 4.22 1.37 12.33
CA PHE A 265 2.92 1.97 12.09
C PHE A 265 1.82 0.94 12.32
N LYS A 266 0.70 1.38 12.90
CA LYS A 266 -0.47 0.53 13.15
C LYS A 266 -1.75 1.19 12.71
N GLN A 267 -2.63 0.40 12.11
CA GLN A 267 -3.98 0.82 11.79
C GLN A 267 -4.91 -0.38 11.70
N ASN A 268 -6.12 -0.23 12.25
CA ASN A 268 -7.20 -1.20 12.13
C ASN A 268 -8.23 -0.73 11.11
N ASN A 269 -9.02 -1.68 10.59
CA ASN A 269 -10.13 -1.42 9.69
C ASN A 269 -9.74 -0.64 8.43
N ILE A 270 -8.65 -1.05 7.79
CA ILE A 270 -8.20 -0.52 6.50
C ILE A 270 -7.99 -1.66 5.50
N HIS A 271 -8.07 -1.33 4.23
CA HIS A 271 -7.97 -2.31 3.13
C HIS A 271 -6.62 -2.28 2.41
N ASP A 272 -5.74 -1.33 2.74
CA ASP A 272 -4.40 -1.22 2.15
C ASP A 272 -3.44 -0.46 3.05
N PHE A 273 -2.13 -0.65 2.81
CA PHE A 273 -1.07 0.06 3.51
C PHE A 273 -0.05 0.62 2.50
N ALA A 274 0.03 1.93 2.43
CA ALA A 274 0.99 2.65 1.61
C ALA A 274 1.99 3.42 2.47
N TRP A 275 3.19 3.64 1.94
CA TRP A 275 4.18 4.51 2.56
C TRP A 275 5.06 5.22 1.53
N PHE A 276 5.53 6.39 1.93
CA PHE A 276 6.39 7.27 1.16
C PHE A 276 7.64 7.57 1.98
N ALA A 277 8.77 7.72 1.33
CA ALA A 277 10.02 8.06 2.01
C ALA A 277 10.85 9.03 1.18
N ASP A 278 11.21 10.15 1.76
CA ASP A 278 12.12 11.14 1.16
C ASP A 278 12.91 11.86 2.26
N LYS A 279 14.20 12.03 2.05
CA LYS A 279 15.09 12.72 3.00
C LYS A 279 14.86 14.24 3.03
N ARG A 280 14.18 14.78 2.02
CA ARG A 280 13.93 16.20 1.83
C ARG A 280 12.58 16.68 2.35
N PHE A 281 11.72 15.77 2.83
CA PHE A 281 10.39 16.17 3.29
C PHE A 281 10.44 17.18 4.43
N ILE A 282 9.70 18.26 4.23
CA ILE A 282 9.17 19.14 5.26
C ILE A 282 7.92 18.46 5.80
N VAL A 283 7.71 18.54 7.11
CA VAL A 283 6.55 17.96 7.78
C VAL A 283 5.75 19.08 8.40
N ARG A 284 4.48 19.19 8.07
CA ARG A 284 3.53 20.07 8.72
C ARG A 284 2.49 19.24 9.46
N GLN A 285 2.15 19.64 10.64
CA GLN A 285 1.16 18.98 11.50
C GLN A 285 0.22 20.00 12.10
N ASP A 286 -1.05 19.64 12.18
CA ASP A 286 -2.08 20.36 12.94
C ASP A 286 -3.15 19.34 13.35
N THR A 287 -4.09 19.75 14.18
CA THR A 287 -5.22 18.93 14.60
C THR A 287 -6.51 19.36 13.93
N CYS A 288 -7.41 18.41 13.71
CA CYS A 288 -8.75 18.67 13.22
C CYS A 288 -9.78 18.14 14.23
N GLN A 289 -10.57 19.05 14.79
CA GLN A 289 -11.71 18.64 15.62
C GLN A 289 -12.90 18.29 14.73
N LEU A 290 -13.48 17.13 14.96
CA LEU A 290 -14.69 16.61 14.30
C LEU A 290 -15.95 17.04 15.06
N SER A 291 -17.10 16.88 14.43
CA SER A 291 -18.39 17.36 14.98
C SER A 291 -18.77 16.69 16.31
N ALA A 292 -18.41 15.42 16.50
CA ALA A 292 -18.61 14.68 17.77
C ALA A 292 -17.58 15.04 18.86
N GLY A 293 -16.68 16.00 18.61
CA GLY A 293 -15.65 16.44 19.55
C GLY A 293 -14.35 15.64 19.50
N ARG A 294 -14.26 14.57 18.71
CA ARG A 294 -13.02 13.81 18.53
C ARG A 294 -11.98 14.66 17.79
N ILE A 295 -10.73 14.57 18.23
CA ILE A 295 -9.60 15.29 17.62
C ILE A 295 -8.74 14.27 16.87
N ILE A 296 -8.37 14.60 15.64
CA ILE A 296 -7.47 13.79 14.81
C ILE A 296 -6.23 14.61 14.43
N ASP A 297 -5.11 13.93 14.25
CA ASP A 297 -3.88 14.52 13.74
C ASP A 297 -3.91 14.60 12.22
N VAL A 298 -3.52 15.75 11.66
CA VAL A 298 -3.44 15.97 10.21
C VAL A 298 -2.02 16.34 9.84
N PHE A 299 -1.41 15.54 8.97
CA PHE A 299 -0.04 15.74 8.51
C PHE A 299 0.00 16.10 7.03
N SER A 300 1.03 16.85 6.67
CA SER A 300 1.43 17.07 5.29
C SER A 300 2.93 16.90 5.14
N TYR A 301 3.34 16.17 4.09
CA TYR A 301 4.73 15.85 3.76
C TYR A 301 5.03 16.32 2.35
N TYR A 302 5.98 17.24 2.19
CA TYR A 302 6.35 17.79 0.89
C TYR A 302 7.78 18.30 0.89
N THR A 303 8.38 18.51 -0.28
CA THR A 303 9.74 19.07 -0.40
C THR A 303 9.72 20.59 -0.42
N ALA A 304 10.83 21.23 -0.01
CA ALA A 304 10.96 22.69 0.04
C ALA A 304 10.64 23.38 -1.30
N GLU A 305 10.98 22.73 -2.42
CA GLU A 305 10.71 23.21 -3.77
C GLU A 305 9.22 23.36 -4.08
N GLN A 306 8.36 22.62 -3.37
CA GLN A 306 6.91 22.62 -3.55
C GLN A 306 6.16 23.43 -2.50
N THR A 307 6.86 24.18 -1.65
CA THR A 307 6.27 24.92 -0.53
C THR A 307 5.12 25.83 -0.96
N GLU A 308 5.26 26.56 -2.06
CA GLU A 308 4.23 27.50 -2.53
C GLU A 308 2.91 26.79 -2.88
N ILE A 309 2.98 25.56 -3.38
CA ILE A 309 1.80 24.77 -3.73
C ILE A 309 1.23 24.08 -2.48
N TRP A 310 2.10 23.59 -1.58
CA TRP A 310 1.73 22.72 -0.48
C TRP A 310 1.52 23.42 0.87
N LYS A 311 1.84 24.72 0.99
CA LYS A 311 1.74 25.47 2.27
C LYS A 311 0.36 25.42 2.93
N ASN A 312 -0.70 25.27 2.16
CA ASN A 312 -2.09 25.18 2.65
C ASN A 312 -2.63 23.74 2.72
N SER A 313 -1.82 22.72 2.43
CA SER A 313 -2.29 21.33 2.32
C SER A 313 -2.92 20.80 3.61
N VAL A 314 -2.40 21.14 4.78
CA VAL A 314 -3.00 20.77 6.08
C VAL A 314 -4.38 21.40 6.24
N SER A 315 -4.54 22.69 5.94
CA SER A 315 -5.84 23.38 6.01
C SER A 315 -6.84 22.75 5.06
N ASN A 316 -6.44 22.51 3.80
CA ASN A 316 -7.28 21.90 2.79
C ASN A 316 -7.72 20.49 3.19
N ALA A 317 -6.81 19.70 3.79
CA ALA A 317 -7.13 18.37 4.30
C ALA A 317 -8.15 18.42 5.45
N LYS A 318 -7.99 19.36 6.39
CA LYS A 318 -8.94 19.57 7.49
C LYS A 318 -10.34 19.94 6.98
N ASP A 319 -10.41 20.80 5.97
CA ASP A 319 -11.68 21.23 5.38
C ASP A 319 -12.34 20.08 4.62
N ALA A 320 -11.57 19.28 3.86
CA ALA A 320 -12.07 18.09 3.20
C ALA A 320 -12.61 17.07 4.22
N ILE A 321 -11.86 16.79 5.30
CA ILE A 321 -12.27 15.84 6.34
C ILE A 321 -13.59 16.29 7.00
N ARG A 322 -13.73 17.56 7.35
CA ARG A 322 -14.97 18.10 7.94
C ARG A 322 -16.13 18.02 6.95
N HIS A 323 -15.90 18.40 5.71
CA HIS A 323 -16.92 18.39 4.67
C HIS A 323 -17.43 16.96 4.43
N TYR A 324 -16.54 16.01 4.15
CA TYR A 324 -16.96 14.62 3.92
C TYR A 324 -17.54 13.96 5.18
N SER A 325 -17.02 14.29 6.36
CA SER A 325 -17.60 13.79 7.62
C SER A 325 -19.06 14.23 7.79
N SER A 326 -19.43 15.41 7.29
CA SER A 326 -20.82 15.89 7.34
C SER A 326 -21.75 15.24 6.32
N LEU A 327 -21.20 14.68 5.22
CA LEU A 327 -21.99 14.12 4.12
C LEU A 327 -22.18 12.60 4.21
N VAL A 328 -21.13 11.88 4.59
CA VAL A 328 -21.10 10.41 4.47
C VAL A 328 -20.83 9.69 5.79
N GLY A 329 -20.61 10.42 6.87
CA GLY A 329 -20.27 9.87 8.18
C GLY A 329 -18.92 10.34 8.69
N GLU A 330 -18.77 10.40 10.02
CA GLU A 330 -17.57 10.91 10.66
C GLU A 330 -16.31 10.13 10.25
N TYR A 331 -15.24 10.83 9.89
CA TYR A 331 -13.95 10.23 9.52
C TYR A 331 -13.48 9.24 10.59
N PRO A 332 -13.25 7.96 10.28
CA PRO A 332 -13.14 6.91 11.30
C PRO A 332 -11.76 6.82 11.97
N TYR A 333 -10.71 7.43 11.38
CA TYR A 333 -9.33 7.25 11.85
C TYR A 333 -8.85 8.42 12.72
N ASN A 334 -7.77 8.20 13.50
CA ASN A 334 -7.17 9.22 14.37
C ASN A 334 -6.12 10.07 13.65
N ILE A 335 -5.75 9.73 12.44
CA ILE A 335 -4.71 10.38 11.66
C ILE A 335 -5.14 10.51 10.19
N ALA A 336 -4.75 11.62 9.57
CA ALA A 336 -4.82 11.81 8.13
C ALA A 336 -3.51 12.41 7.62
N SER A 337 -2.99 11.89 6.52
CA SER A 337 -1.74 12.36 5.92
C SER A 337 -1.92 12.68 4.45
N VAL A 338 -1.46 13.86 4.03
CA VAL A 338 -1.31 14.25 2.62
C VAL A 338 0.17 14.26 2.28
N VAL A 339 0.55 13.51 1.26
CA VAL A 339 1.95 13.28 0.93
C VAL A 339 2.21 13.63 -0.52
N GLN A 340 3.24 14.44 -0.76
CA GLN A 340 3.76 14.67 -2.11
C GLN A 340 4.40 13.39 -2.62
N GLY A 341 3.91 12.89 -3.76
CA GLY A 341 4.57 11.81 -4.50
C GLY A 341 5.89 12.26 -5.14
N PRO A 342 6.69 11.33 -5.66
CA PRO A 342 7.85 11.67 -6.48
C PRO A 342 7.47 12.61 -7.62
N GLN A 343 8.42 13.46 -8.04
CA GLN A 343 8.17 14.46 -9.10
C GLN A 343 7.69 13.85 -10.43
N SER A 344 8.05 12.60 -10.69
CA SER A 344 7.60 11.83 -11.85
C SER A 344 6.13 11.42 -11.79
N PHE A 345 5.50 11.44 -10.60
CA PHE A 345 4.10 11.12 -10.42
C PHE A 345 3.23 12.35 -10.67
N GLY A 346 2.48 12.33 -11.77
CA GLY A 346 1.65 13.46 -12.21
C GLY A 346 0.18 13.37 -11.83
N GLY A 347 -0.20 12.44 -10.96
CA GLY A 347 -1.58 12.19 -10.54
C GLY A 347 -1.82 12.43 -9.04
N GLY A 348 -3.04 12.12 -8.60
CA GLY A 348 -3.43 12.02 -7.20
C GLY A 348 -4.01 10.63 -6.90
N MET A 349 -3.89 10.18 -5.66
CA MET A 349 -4.49 8.95 -5.15
C MET A 349 -5.28 9.26 -3.89
#